data_3e6ea4ace88f8329d2a929a25b4596e3
#
_entry.id   3e6ea4ace88f8329d2a929a25b4596e3
#
_cell.length_a   1.000
_cell.length_b   1.000
_cell.length_c   1.000
_cell.angle_alpha   90.00
_cell.angle_beta   90.00
_cell.angle_gamma   90.00
#
_symmetry.space_group_name_H-M   'P 1'
#
loop_
_entity.id
_entity.type
_entity.pdbx_description
1 polymer ?
#
loop_
_entity_poly.entity_id
_entity_poly.type
_entity_poly.pdbx_seq_one_letter_code
_entity_poly.pdbx_strand_id
1 'polypeptide(L)'
;MKKLTLLAALAITALLFTSCHKTDYKTFVGNWGIEKIEYYNIDFNGNPIAASMVTHNFDPNDTNNGIQLVFRENKTGEMRDSAIDTVWLYNEETQEYDSYIYNPDTVMVYTFTYTYDESESTLIMKTKYTYPYEYLRTFMMKVTDLTDDSFIYENEYDVNYMERAYLKRISDKPSKSATRQTTTHPNKPGSFLGGR
;
A
#
# COMPACT_ATOMS: atom_id res chain seq x y z
N MET A 1 -24.11 26.30 -43.21
CA MET A 1 -24.08 24.98 -42.58
C MET A 1 -22.66 24.58 -42.11
N LYS A 2 -21.56 24.88 -42.87
CA LYS A 2 -20.17 24.50 -42.48
C LYS A 2 -19.64 25.14 -41.14
N LYS A 3 -20.13 26.33 -40.78
CA LYS A 3 -19.72 27.01 -39.53
C LYS A 3 -20.33 26.41 -38.26
N LEU A 4 -21.53 25.82 -38.38
CA LEU A 4 -22.21 25.21 -37.21
C LEU A 4 -21.59 23.87 -36.84
N THR A 5 -21.12 23.10 -37.83
CA THR A 5 -20.41 21.81 -37.58
C THR A 5 -19.03 22.01 -36.94
N LEU A 6 -18.33 23.10 -37.25
CA LEU A 6 -17.04 23.40 -36.64
C LEU A 6 -17.17 23.80 -35.16
N LEU A 7 -18.20 24.55 -34.81
CA LEU A 7 -18.50 24.93 -33.41
C LEU A 7 -18.90 23.71 -32.57
N ALA A 8 -19.66 22.77 -33.12
CA ALA A 8 -20.03 21.54 -32.42
C ALA A 8 -18.84 20.62 -32.19
N ALA A 9 -17.93 20.50 -33.16
CA ALA A 9 -16.69 19.72 -33.02
C ALA A 9 -15.73 20.31 -31.97
N LEU A 10 -15.61 21.65 -31.88
CA LEU A 10 -14.81 22.31 -30.84
C LEU A 10 -15.42 22.14 -29.43
N ALA A 11 -16.75 22.16 -29.31
CA ALA A 11 -17.43 21.95 -28.04
C ALA A 11 -17.25 20.51 -27.51
N ILE A 12 -17.29 19.51 -28.42
CA ILE A 12 -17.07 18.10 -28.05
C ILE A 12 -15.62 17.85 -27.64
N THR A 13 -14.64 18.44 -28.33
CA THR A 13 -13.24 18.34 -27.92
C THR A 13 -12.96 19.03 -26.60
N ALA A 14 -13.58 20.18 -26.30
CA ALA A 14 -13.44 20.85 -25.01
C ALA A 14 -14.03 20.01 -23.86
N LEU A 15 -15.11 19.26 -24.08
CA LEU A 15 -15.70 18.36 -23.09
C LEU A 15 -14.84 17.11 -22.82
N LEU A 16 -14.03 16.68 -23.77
CA LEU A 16 -13.12 15.54 -23.58
C LEU A 16 -11.86 15.89 -22.76
N PHE A 17 -11.49 17.17 -22.70
CA PHE A 17 -10.33 17.63 -21.90
C PHE A 17 -10.69 18.05 -20.46
N THR A 18 -11.97 18.09 -20.07
CA THR A 18 -12.38 18.49 -18.71
C THR A 18 -12.46 17.32 -17.73
N SER A 19 -12.09 16.11 -18.14
CA SER A 19 -12.01 14.93 -17.26
C SER A 19 -10.59 14.71 -16.71
N CYS A 20 -9.81 15.75 -16.48
CA CYS A 20 -8.74 15.67 -15.48
C CYS A 20 -9.43 15.69 -14.12
N HIS A 21 -9.85 14.53 -13.62
CA HIS A 21 -10.11 14.37 -12.20
C HIS A 21 -8.81 14.75 -11.48
N LYS A 22 -8.81 15.94 -10.85
CA LYS A 22 -7.82 16.28 -9.86
C LYS A 22 -7.94 15.22 -8.78
N THR A 23 -6.99 14.29 -8.77
CA THR A 23 -6.93 13.25 -7.77
C THR A 23 -6.44 13.88 -6.48
N ASP A 24 -7.35 14.33 -5.63
CA ASP A 24 -7.04 14.90 -4.32
C ASP A 24 -6.74 13.76 -3.33
N TYR A 25 -5.94 14.04 -2.29
CA TYR A 25 -5.72 13.11 -1.17
C TYR A 25 -7.03 12.53 -0.59
N LYS A 26 -8.15 13.23 -0.76
CA LYS A 26 -9.49 12.78 -0.37
C LYS A 26 -9.95 11.51 -1.05
N THR A 27 -9.42 11.20 -2.23
CA THR A 27 -9.70 9.93 -2.93
C THR A 27 -9.22 8.73 -2.12
N PHE A 28 -8.20 8.91 -1.27
CA PHE A 28 -7.74 7.84 -0.38
C PHE A 28 -8.61 7.65 0.85
N VAL A 29 -9.40 8.64 1.27
CA VAL A 29 -10.19 8.57 2.51
C VAL A 29 -11.14 7.39 2.48
N GLY A 30 -11.05 6.52 3.51
CA GLY A 30 -11.82 5.30 3.62
C GLY A 30 -11.02 4.13 4.14
N ASN A 31 -11.59 2.93 4.04
CA ASN A 31 -10.93 1.67 4.34
C ASN A 31 -10.60 0.94 3.04
N TRP A 32 -9.38 0.43 2.98
CA TRP A 32 -8.85 -0.31 1.84
C TRP A 32 -8.29 -1.64 2.31
N GLY A 33 -8.66 -2.72 1.63
CA GLY A 33 -8.06 -4.03 1.84
C GLY A 33 -7.05 -4.35 0.76
N ILE A 34 -5.96 -4.99 1.12
CA ILE A 34 -5.01 -5.50 0.16
C ILE A 34 -5.56 -6.78 -0.43
N GLU A 35 -5.61 -6.84 -1.76
CA GLU A 35 -6.03 -8.00 -2.52
C GLU A 35 -4.82 -8.84 -2.95
N LYS A 36 -3.71 -8.17 -3.27
CA LYS A 36 -2.49 -8.83 -3.76
C LYS A 36 -1.26 -7.99 -3.43
N ILE A 37 -0.16 -8.68 -3.12
CA ILE A 37 1.18 -8.09 -3.05
C ILE A 37 2.10 -8.89 -3.97
N GLU A 38 2.91 -8.19 -4.74
CA GLU A 38 3.96 -8.73 -5.58
C GLU A 38 5.30 -8.17 -5.13
N TYR A 39 6.28 -9.05 -4.88
CA TYR A 39 7.66 -8.70 -4.65
C TYR A 39 8.49 -9.16 -5.85
N TYR A 40 9.33 -8.30 -6.39
CA TYR A 40 10.14 -8.62 -7.57
C TYR A 40 11.42 -7.79 -7.64
N ASN A 41 12.44 -8.34 -8.29
CA ASN A 41 13.63 -7.58 -8.65
C ASN A 41 13.38 -6.79 -9.94
N ILE A 42 14.08 -5.68 -10.08
CA ILE A 42 14.16 -4.92 -11.32
C ILE A 42 15.55 -5.05 -11.95
N ASP A 43 15.61 -5.00 -13.28
CA ASP A 43 16.85 -4.93 -14.02
C ASP A 43 17.44 -3.51 -13.99
N PHE A 44 18.63 -3.33 -14.56
CA PHE A 44 19.29 -2.02 -14.61
C PHE A 44 18.55 -0.97 -15.49
N ASN A 45 17.51 -1.37 -16.23
CA ASN A 45 16.62 -0.47 -16.96
C ASN A 45 15.33 -0.16 -16.15
N GLY A 46 15.16 -0.73 -14.96
CA GLY A 46 13.97 -0.58 -14.12
C GLY A 46 12.81 -1.52 -14.49
N ASN A 47 13.03 -2.54 -15.36
CA ASN A 47 11.97 -3.47 -15.72
C ASN A 47 11.88 -4.64 -14.72
N PRO A 48 10.66 -5.10 -14.37
CA PRO A 48 10.47 -6.27 -13.53
C PRO A 48 11.09 -7.54 -14.12
N ILE A 49 11.84 -8.27 -13.29
CA ILE A 49 12.39 -9.58 -13.65
C ILE A 49 11.37 -10.65 -13.26
N ALA A 50 10.61 -11.15 -14.24
CA ALA A 50 9.51 -12.08 -14.03
C ALA A 50 9.90 -13.33 -13.21
N ALA A 51 11.11 -13.86 -13.40
CA ALA A 51 11.60 -15.04 -12.68
C ALA A 51 11.82 -14.79 -11.16
N SER A 52 11.87 -13.54 -10.73
CA SER A 52 12.02 -13.18 -9.30
C SER A 52 10.70 -12.85 -8.61
N MET A 53 9.59 -12.89 -9.33
CA MET A 53 8.30 -12.44 -8.80
C MET A 53 7.71 -13.45 -7.80
N VAL A 54 7.43 -12.97 -6.61
CA VAL A 54 6.69 -13.70 -5.57
C VAL A 54 5.37 -12.98 -5.34
N THR A 55 4.26 -13.71 -5.36
CA THR A 55 2.91 -13.15 -5.23
C THR A 55 2.21 -13.73 -4.01
N HIS A 56 1.65 -12.83 -3.18
CA HIS A 56 0.76 -13.17 -2.07
C HIS A 56 -0.63 -12.62 -2.37
N ASN A 57 -1.66 -13.47 -2.22
CA ASN A 57 -3.05 -13.09 -2.43
C ASN A 57 -3.80 -13.09 -1.09
N PHE A 58 -4.69 -12.11 -0.92
CA PHE A 58 -5.49 -11.90 0.28
C PHE A 58 -6.95 -11.70 -0.10
N ASP A 59 -7.87 -11.98 0.82
CA ASP A 59 -9.23 -11.44 0.74
C ASP A 59 -9.22 -10.03 1.35
N PRO A 60 -9.51 -8.97 0.59
CA PRO A 60 -9.50 -7.60 1.10
C PRO A 60 -10.50 -7.37 2.25
N ASN A 61 -11.53 -8.22 2.37
CA ASN A 61 -12.54 -8.14 3.43
C ASN A 61 -12.21 -9.01 4.66
N ASP A 62 -11.22 -9.88 4.57
CA ASP A 62 -10.86 -10.75 5.69
C ASP A 62 -10.13 -9.94 6.77
N THR A 63 -10.75 -9.85 7.93
CA THR A 63 -10.18 -9.16 9.11
C THR A 63 -9.28 -10.06 9.96
N ASN A 64 -9.26 -11.37 9.68
CA ASN A 64 -8.51 -12.35 10.46
C ASN A 64 -7.24 -12.84 9.75
N ASN A 65 -7.17 -12.66 8.42
CA ASN A 65 -6.01 -13.03 7.63
C ASN A 65 -5.82 -12.05 6.47
N GLY A 66 -5.76 -10.78 6.78
CA GLY A 66 -5.67 -9.72 5.78
C GLY A 66 -4.89 -8.50 6.23
N ILE A 67 -4.65 -7.62 5.29
CA ILE A 67 -3.99 -6.34 5.55
C ILE A 67 -4.93 -5.22 5.10
N GLN A 68 -5.21 -4.29 5.99
CA GLN A 68 -6.10 -3.17 5.72
C GLN A 68 -5.40 -1.85 5.97
N LEU A 69 -5.66 -0.87 5.11
CA LEU A 69 -5.24 0.52 5.27
C LEU A 69 -6.47 1.39 5.53
N VAL A 70 -6.40 2.23 6.54
CA VAL A 70 -7.44 3.21 6.88
C VAL A 70 -6.87 4.59 6.67
N PHE A 71 -7.46 5.38 5.79
CA PHE A 71 -7.08 6.77 5.55
C PHE A 71 -8.18 7.70 6.06
N ARG A 72 -7.82 8.76 6.79
CA ARG A 72 -8.74 9.73 7.38
C ARG A 72 -8.54 11.12 6.78
N GLU A 73 -9.59 11.93 6.79
CA GLU A 73 -9.58 13.31 6.26
C GLU A 73 -8.52 14.21 6.89
N ASN A 74 -8.18 13.98 8.16
CA ASN A 74 -7.13 14.72 8.86
C ASN A 74 -5.70 14.29 8.49
N LYS A 75 -5.55 13.53 7.40
CA LYS A 75 -4.27 13.02 6.89
C LYS A 75 -3.54 12.07 7.85
N THR A 76 -4.28 11.41 8.73
CA THR A 76 -3.77 10.30 9.52
C THR A 76 -4.32 8.99 9.01
N GLY A 77 -3.67 7.87 9.33
CA GLY A 77 -4.15 6.56 8.96
C GLY A 77 -3.63 5.46 9.87
N GLU A 78 -4.10 4.26 9.59
CA GLU A 78 -3.69 3.03 10.25
C GLU A 78 -3.49 1.93 9.21
N MET A 79 -2.45 1.15 9.37
CA MET A 79 -2.34 -0.16 8.77
C MET A 79 -2.68 -1.20 9.82
N ARG A 80 -3.55 -2.11 9.47
CA ARG A 80 -3.98 -3.25 10.30
C ARG A 80 -3.55 -4.52 9.61
N ASP A 81 -2.65 -5.24 10.25
CA ASP A 81 -2.10 -6.48 9.72
C ASP A 81 -2.50 -7.65 10.63
N SER A 82 -3.31 -8.55 10.10
CA SER A 82 -3.74 -9.79 10.75
C SER A 82 -3.35 -11.02 9.93
N ALA A 83 -2.58 -10.84 8.87
CA ALA A 83 -2.27 -11.93 7.97
C ALA A 83 -1.36 -12.98 8.64
N ILE A 84 -1.65 -14.24 8.33
CA ILE A 84 -0.81 -15.38 8.71
C ILE A 84 0.47 -15.35 7.88
N ASP A 85 1.61 -15.51 8.52
CA ASP A 85 2.90 -15.48 7.87
C ASP A 85 3.78 -16.68 8.27
N THR A 86 4.75 -17.00 7.42
CA THR A 86 5.80 -17.97 7.72
C THR A 86 7.08 -17.24 8.09
N VAL A 87 7.49 -17.37 9.33
CA VAL A 87 8.73 -16.78 9.83
C VAL A 87 9.84 -17.80 9.76
N TRP A 88 10.97 -17.39 9.23
CA TRP A 88 12.20 -18.19 9.16
C TRP A 88 13.21 -17.66 10.18
N LEU A 89 13.55 -18.49 11.17
CA LEU A 89 14.55 -18.17 12.15
C LEU A 89 15.81 -19.00 11.92
N TYR A 90 16.95 -18.34 11.96
CA TYR A 90 18.24 -19.05 11.92
C TYR A 90 18.50 -19.71 13.28
N ASN A 91 18.69 -21.01 13.25
CA ASN A 91 19.07 -21.81 14.40
C ASN A 91 20.59 -21.93 14.46
N GLU A 92 21.22 -21.29 15.43
CA GLU A 92 22.68 -21.28 15.57
C GLU A 92 23.26 -22.68 15.90
N GLU A 93 22.47 -23.55 16.55
CA GLU A 93 22.91 -24.90 16.94
C GLU A 93 22.97 -25.85 15.74
N THR A 94 21.96 -25.78 14.87
CA THR A 94 21.86 -26.64 13.67
C THR A 94 22.49 -26.01 12.43
N GLN A 95 22.74 -24.70 12.45
CA GLN A 95 23.16 -23.88 11.30
C GLN A 95 22.16 -23.92 10.13
N GLU A 96 20.90 -24.15 10.43
CA GLU A 96 19.80 -24.19 9.46
C GLU A 96 18.73 -23.13 9.80
N TYR A 97 17.85 -22.88 8.82
CA TYR A 97 16.69 -22.04 9.04
C TYR A 97 15.48 -22.90 9.39
N ASP A 98 14.93 -22.69 10.58
CA ASP A 98 13.66 -23.26 11.01
C ASP A 98 12.51 -22.36 10.58
N SER A 99 11.44 -22.93 10.05
CA SER A 99 10.23 -22.20 9.70
C SER A 99 9.11 -22.49 10.70
N TYR A 100 8.36 -21.47 11.04
CA TYR A 100 7.11 -21.63 11.77
C TYR A 100 6.03 -20.69 11.22
N ILE A 101 4.78 -21.13 11.30
CA ILE A 101 3.65 -20.30 10.94
C ILE A 101 3.41 -19.32 12.08
N TYR A 102 3.51 -18.03 11.78
CA TYR A 102 3.16 -16.96 12.68
C TYR A 102 1.72 -16.52 12.39
N ASN A 103 0.85 -16.73 13.38
CA ASN A 103 -0.50 -16.19 13.35
C ASN A 103 -0.63 -15.27 14.56
N PRO A 104 -0.62 -13.95 14.37
CA PRO A 104 -0.80 -13.04 15.48
C PRO A 104 -2.22 -13.23 16.06
N ASP A 105 -2.32 -13.58 17.33
CA ASP A 105 -3.61 -13.64 18.06
C ASP A 105 -4.33 -12.29 18.06
N THR A 106 -3.64 -11.24 17.63
CA THR A 106 -4.11 -9.86 17.65
C THR A 106 -3.67 -9.11 16.40
N VAL A 107 -4.56 -8.27 15.89
CA VAL A 107 -4.26 -7.39 14.75
C VAL A 107 -3.13 -6.42 15.12
N MET A 108 -2.04 -6.45 14.36
CA MET A 108 -0.99 -5.45 14.49
C MET A 108 -1.47 -4.12 13.90
N VAL A 109 -1.35 -3.03 14.66
CA VAL A 109 -1.80 -1.71 14.22
C VAL A 109 -0.63 -0.74 14.19
N TYR A 110 -0.35 -0.23 12.99
CA TYR A 110 0.65 0.82 12.77
C TYR A 110 -0.05 2.12 12.38
N THR A 111 0.27 3.20 13.07
CA THR A 111 -0.27 4.51 12.74
C THR A 111 0.67 5.28 11.83
N PHE A 112 0.10 6.05 10.90
CA PHE A 112 0.87 6.89 10.00
C PHE A 112 0.21 8.26 9.76
N THR A 113 0.99 9.20 9.28
CA THR A 113 0.48 10.39 8.59
C THR A 113 0.76 10.26 7.11
N TYR A 114 -0.08 10.88 6.25
CA TYR A 114 0.12 10.80 4.81
C TYR A 114 -0.12 12.12 4.10
N THR A 115 0.53 12.26 2.95
CA THR A 115 0.28 13.31 1.96
C THR A 115 0.33 12.68 0.58
N TYR A 116 -0.37 13.29 -0.37
CA TYR A 116 -0.34 12.86 -1.76
C TYR A 116 0.16 14.00 -2.64
N ASP A 117 1.20 13.73 -3.42
CA ASP A 117 1.70 14.63 -4.46
C ASP A 117 1.09 14.22 -5.80
N GLU A 118 0.12 15.02 -6.27
CA GLU A 118 -0.60 14.75 -7.52
C GLU A 118 0.31 14.85 -8.74
N SER A 119 1.29 15.77 -8.72
CA SER A 119 2.18 16.00 -9.85
C SER A 119 3.09 14.82 -10.11
N GLU A 120 3.50 14.13 -9.05
CA GLU A 120 4.37 12.97 -9.09
C GLU A 120 3.60 11.66 -8.92
N SER A 121 2.27 11.70 -8.71
CA SER A 121 1.45 10.54 -8.35
C SER A 121 2.05 9.76 -7.20
N THR A 122 2.55 10.45 -6.17
CA THR A 122 3.29 9.84 -5.08
C THR A 122 2.56 10.00 -3.75
N LEU A 123 2.24 8.87 -3.12
CA LEU A 123 1.72 8.80 -1.77
C LEU A 123 2.90 8.73 -0.80
N ILE A 124 3.03 9.73 0.04
CA ILE A 124 4.10 9.82 1.05
C ILE A 124 3.48 9.47 2.40
N MET A 125 3.95 8.38 3.02
CA MET A 125 3.49 7.95 4.33
C MET A 125 4.62 7.99 5.33
N LYS A 126 4.34 8.54 6.53
CA LYS A 126 5.30 8.63 7.62
C LYS A 126 4.79 7.85 8.81
N THR A 127 5.49 6.79 9.16
CA THR A 127 5.17 5.88 10.25
C THR A 127 6.19 6.02 11.36
N LYS A 128 5.71 6.12 12.61
CA LYS A 128 6.56 6.06 13.79
C LYS A 128 6.59 4.63 14.32
N TYR A 129 7.76 4.02 14.30
CA TYR A 129 8.02 2.76 14.94
C TYR A 129 8.52 2.99 16.37
N THR A 130 8.17 2.10 17.28
CA THR A 130 8.50 2.24 18.70
C THR A 130 9.35 1.10 19.25
N TYR A 131 9.66 0.10 18.43
CA TYR A 131 10.47 -1.05 18.82
C TYR A 131 11.45 -1.44 17.71
N PRO A 132 12.67 -1.86 18.00
CA PRO A 132 13.36 -1.83 19.30
C PRO A 132 13.73 -0.42 19.77
N TYR A 133 13.74 0.57 18.86
CA TYR A 133 14.00 1.98 19.13
C TYR A 133 12.93 2.84 18.45
N GLU A 134 12.64 4.02 19.00
CA GLU A 134 11.78 4.98 18.31
C GLU A 134 12.50 5.52 17.07
N TYR A 135 11.89 5.33 15.91
CA TYR A 135 12.34 5.96 14.67
C TYR A 135 11.16 6.28 13.75
N LEU A 136 11.35 7.31 12.95
CA LEU A 136 10.40 7.68 11.90
C LEU A 136 10.88 7.08 10.59
N ARG A 137 9.98 6.42 9.89
CA ARG A 137 10.21 5.97 8.52
C ARG A 137 9.28 6.67 7.55
N THR A 138 9.83 7.09 6.44
CA THR A 138 9.07 7.68 5.33
C THR A 138 9.07 6.68 4.18
N PHE A 139 7.87 6.37 3.69
CA PHE A 139 7.65 5.59 2.49
C PHE A 139 7.17 6.52 1.38
N MET A 140 7.76 6.37 0.20
CA MET A 140 7.40 7.11 -1.00
C MET A 140 6.87 6.10 -2.01
N MET A 141 5.56 6.03 -2.15
CA MET A 141 4.89 5.02 -2.95
C MET A 141 4.38 5.64 -4.23
N LYS A 142 4.80 5.13 -5.36
CA LYS A 142 4.26 5.52 -6.66
C LYS A 142 2.87 4.92 -6.81
N VAL A 143 1.86 5.75 -7.00
CA VAL A 143 0.46 5.32 -7.14
C VAL A 143 0.09 5.26 -8.61
N THR A 144 -0.50 4.15 -9.01
CA THR A 144 -1.05 3.93 -10.35
C THR A 144 -2.49 3.45 -10.25
N ASP A 145 -3.24 3.57 -11.33
CA ASP A 145 -4.63 3.08 -11.47
C ASP A 145 -5.57 3.51 -10.34
N LEU A 146 -5.36 4.73 -9.82
CA LEU A 146 -6.19 5.28 -8.75
C LEU A 146 -7.59 5.59 -9.27
N THR A 147 -8.57 4.89 -8.70
CA THR A 147 -10.01 5.06 -8.92
C THR A 147 -10.73 5.24 -7.58
N ASP A 148 -12.06 5.40 -7.61
CA ASP A 148 -12.85 5.43 -6.38
C ASP A 148 -12.84 4.07 -5.65
N ASP A 149 -12.63 2.96 -6.37
CA ASP A 149 -12.77 1.60 -5.85
C ASP A 149 -11.45 0.85 -5.69
N SER A 150 -10.38 1.30 -6.33
CA SER A 150 -9.09 0.59 -6.32
C SER A 150 -7.91 1.53 -6.57
N PHE A 151 -6.75 1.14 -6.10
CA PHE A 151 -5.48 1.70 -6.54
C PHE A 151 -4.34 0.68 -6.39
N ILE A 152 -3.26 0.95 -7.10
CA ILE A 152 -2.02 0.19 -7.00
C ILE A 152 -0.95 1.13 -6.49
N TYR A 153 -0.07 0.68 -5.60
CA TYR A 153 1.16 1.39 -5.30
C TYR A 153 2.38 0.52 -5.52
N GLU A 154 3.48 1.17 -5.83
CA GLU A 154 4.81 0.58 -5.89
C GLU A 154 5.72 1.29 -4.89
N ASN A 155 6.50 0.51 -4.17
CA ASN A 155 7.48 0.98 -3.21
C ASN A 155 8.80 0.23 -3.39
N GLU A 156 9.91 0.95 -3.35
CA GLU A 156 11.23 0.33 -3.30
C GLU A 156 11.44 -0.26 -1.91
N TYR A 157 11.56 -1.58 -1.87
CA TYR A 157 11.73 -2.33 -0.64
C TYR A 157 13.20 -2.35 -0.20
N ASP A 158 14.07 -2.63 -1.16
CA ASP A 158 15.54 -2.64 -1.05
C ASP A 158 16.11 -2.30 -2.43
N VAL A 159 17.43 -2.13 -2.52
CA VAL A 159 18.10 -1.83 -3.80
C VAL A 159 17.70 -2.84 -4.87
N ASN A 160 17.05 -2.35 -5.94
CA ASN A 160 16.50 -3.15 -7.04
C ASN A 160 15.43 -4.18 -6.64
N TYR A 161 14.84 -4.08 -5.46
CA TYR A 161 13.77 -4.96 -5.01
C TYR A 161 12.51 -4.15 -4.72
N MET A 162 11.44 -4.45 -5.44
CA MET A 162 10.20 -3.71 -5.43
C MET A 162 9.08 -4.46 -4.74
N GLU A 163 8.21 -3.71 -4.08
CA GLU A 163 6.92 -4.14 -3.58
C GLU A 163 5.83 -3.44 -4.40
N ARG A 164 4.89 -4.20 -4.96
CA ARG A 164 3.69 -3.69 -5.61
C ARG A 164 2.47 -4.24 -4.90
N ALA A 165 1.61 -3.35 -4.39
CA ALA A 165 0.39 -3.76 -3.73
C ALA A 165 -0.85 -3.27 -4.48
N TYR A 166 -1.85 -4.14 -4.54
CA TYR A 166 -3.15 -3.93 -5.16
C TYR A 166 -4.19 -3.78 -4.07
N LEU A 167 -4.88 -2.65 -4.03
CA LEU A 167 -5.83 -2.33 -2.99
C LEU A 167 -7.23 -2.17 -3.56
N LYS A 168 -8.19 -2.63 -2.79
CA LYS A 168 -9.61 -2.50 -3.08
C LYS A 168 -10.31 -1.75 -1.95
N ARG A 169 -11.21 -0.86 -2.29
CA ARG A 169 -12.01 -0.12 -1.32
C ARG A 169 -12.99 -1.06 -0.63
N ILE A 170 -12.98 -1.04 0.70
CA ILE A 170 -13.94 -1.77 1.53
C ILE A 170 -15.08 -0.83 1.95
N SER A 171 -14.75 0.43 2.25
CA SER A 171 -15.72 1.42 2.73
C SER A 171 -15.21 2.84 2.50
N ASP A 172 -16.11 3.75 2.09
CA ASP A 172 -15.82 5.19 1.97
C ASP A 172 -15.64 5.88 3.32
N LYS A 173 -16.16 5.28 4.39
CA LYS A 173 -16.04 5.82 5.74
C LYS A 173 -14.89 5.14 6.47
N PRO A 174 -13.87 5.90 6.89
CA PRO A 174 -12.79 5.34 7.66
C PRO A 174 -13.31 4.78 8.99
N SER A 175 -12.87 3.58 9.34
CA SER A 175 -13.23 2.99 10.63
C SER A 175 -12.61 3.78 11.78
N LYS A 176 -13.21 3.66 12.97
CA LYS A 176 -12.66 4.26 14.20
C LYS A 176 -11.25 3.73 14.46
N SER A 177 -10.41 4.56 15.10
CA SER A 177 -9.07 4.13 15.49
C SER A 177 -9.14 2.86 16.32
N ALA A 178 -8.35 1.85 15.92
CA ALA A 178 -8.22 0.65 16.72
C ALA A 178 -7.41 0.95 17.98
N THR A 179 -7.76 0.29 19.09
CA THR A 179 -6.93 0.34 20.29
C THR A 179 -5.59 -0.30 19.96
N ARG A 180 -4.49 0.45 20.15
CA ARG A 180 -3.16 -0.02 19.86
C ARG A 180 -2.82 -1.26 20.69
N GLN A 181 -2.64 -2.37 20.03
CA GLN A 181 -2.04 -3.55 20.65
C GLN A 181 -0.54 -3.53 20.32
N THR A 182 0.29 -3.46 21.35
CA THR A 182 1.74 -3.49 21.21
C THR A 182 2.16 -4.93 21.00
N THR A 183 2.55 -5.27 19.78
CA THR A 183 3.24 -6.54 19.50
C THR A 183 4.74 -6.34 19.64
N THR A 184 5.43 -7.33 20.18
CA THR A 184 6.88 -7.31 20.44
C THR A 184 7.70 -7.76 19.24
N HIS A 185 7.08 -7.95 18.06
CA HIS A 185 7.81 -8.44 16.90
C HIS A 185 8.40 -7.28 16.07
N PRO A 186 9.71 -7.31 15.82
CA PRO A 186 10.34 -6.31 14.97
C PRO A 186 9.94 -6.55 13.51
N ASN A 187 9.42 -5.52 12.87
CA ASN A 187 9.29 -5.52 11.42
C ASN A 187 10.67 -5.62 10.78
N LYS A 188 10.80 -6.41 9.71
CA LYS A 188 11.99 -6.32 8.86
C LYS A 188 12.12 -4.89 8.34
N PRO A 189 13.32 -4.28 8.42
CA PRO A 189 13.56 -3.00 7.78
C PRO A 189 13.38 -3.16 6.26
N GLY A 190 12.60 -2.31 5.63
CA GLY A 190 12.50 -2.31 4.16
C GLY A 190 11.06 -2.15 3.66
N SER A 191 10.15 -3.03 4.01
CA SER A 191 8.76 -2.98 3.54
C SER A 191 7.86 -2.12 4.42
N PHE A 192 6.91 -1.43 3.81
CA PHE A 192 5.79 -0.80 4.50
C PHE A 192 4.87 -1.85 5.12
N LEU A 193 4.68 -2.97 4.44
CA LEU A 193 3.81 -4.08 4.83
C LEU A 193 4.49 -5.13 5.72
N GLY A 194 5.65 -4.82 6.29
CA GLY A 194 6.29 -5.67 7.29
C GLY A 194 7.23 -6.76 6.76
N GLY A 195 7.49 -6.81 5.46
CA GLY A 195 8.52 -7.69 4.88
C GLY A 195 8.23 -9.17 5.07
N ARG A 196 7.38 -9.68 4.25
CA ARG A 196 7.02 -11.10 4.16
C ARG A 196 7.86 -11.85 3.17
#